data_d3b2ce10121e9c3ba6373e844dcf8e19
#
_entry.id   d3b2ce10121e9c3ba6373e844dcf8e19
#
_cell.length_a   1.000
_cell.length_b   1.000
_cell.length_c   1.000
_cell.angle_alpha   90.00
_cell.angle_beta   90.00
_cell.angle_gamma   90.00
#
_symmetry.space_group_name_H-M   'P 1'
#
loop_
_entity.id
_entity.type
_entity.pdbx_description
1 polymer ?
#
loop_
_entity_poly.entity_id
_entity_poly.type
_entity_poly.pdbx_seq_one_letter_code
_entity_poly.pdbx_strand_id
1 'polypeptide(L)'
;MDPESKPVVLVACKVLLGTVKGDLHDIGKNLVAMMCEGAGFEVIDIGFNADPEKFVEAIKQHQPKVVGMSAMLTTTMRAMGYTIKAIEEAGLRDQVKIMVGGAPVDAEFAVRIGADGYGSNAPAGADLAKKLVGIA
;
A
#
# COMPACT_ATOMS: atom_id res chain seq x y z
N MET A 1 -29.37 -13.53 -1.88
CA MET A 1 -28.27 -12.89 -1.17
C MET A 1 -28.81 -11.82 -0.24
N ASP A 2 -28.28 -11.77 0.94
CA ASP A 2 -28.64 -10.76 1.90
C ASP A 2 -28.15 -9.40 1.40
N PRO A 3 -29.01 -8.43 1.24
CA PRO A 3 -28.59 -7.12 0.74
C PRO A 3 -27.60 -6.41 1.66
N GLU A 4 -27.58 -6.78 2.93
CA GLU A 4 -26.58 -6.24 3.83
C GLU A 4 -25.26 -6.93 3.75
N SER A 5 -25.20 -8.09 3.12
CA SER A 5 -23.89 -8.69 2.98
C SER A 5 -23.12 -7.80 2.01
N LYS A 6 -22.32 -6.98 2.58
CA LYS A 6 -21.36 -6.18 1.86
C LYS A 6 -20.66 -7.04 0.85
N PRO A 7 -20.18 -6.47 -0.23
CA PRO A 7 -19.29 -7.20 -1.09
C PRO A 7 -18.28 -7.91 -0.21
N VAL A 8 -18.48 -9.20 -0.01
CA VAL A 8 -17.60 -10.02 0.82
C VAL A 8 -16.16 -9.78 0.46
N VAL A 9 -15.92 -9.48 -0.82
CA VAL A 9 -14.59 -9.15 -1.33
C VAL A 9 -13.95 -7.99 -0.56
N LEU A 10 -14.69 -6.88 -0.35
CA LEU A 10 -14.16 -5.74 0.40
C LEU A 10 -13.92 -6.07 1.85
N VAL A 11 -14.87 -6.78 2.48
CA VAL A 11 -14.74 -7.17 3.88
C VAL A 11 -13.53 -8.08 4.08
N ALA A 12 -13.24 -8.94 3.10
CA ALA A 12 -12.12 -9.86 3.17
C ALA A 12 -10.80 -9.23 2.72
N CYS A 13 -10.83 -8.06 2.06
CA CYS A 13 -9.63 -7.44 1.54
C CYS A 13 -8.94 -6.60 2.59
N LYS A 14 -7.64 -6.83 2.72
CA LYS A 14 -6.80 -6.07 3.63
C LYS A 14 -5.83 -5.21 2.84
N VAL A 15 -5.63 -3.99 3.30
CA VAL A 15 -4.64 -3.06 2.76
C VAL A 15 -3.59 -2.83 3.82
N LEU A 16 -2.35 -3.11 3.49
CA LEU A 16 -1.21 -2.86 4.36
C LEU A 16 -0.60 -1.52 3.96
N LEU A 17 -0.47 -0.61 4.92
CA LEU A 17 0.09 0.71 4.66
C LEU A 17 1.26 0.99 5.57
N GLY A 18 2.30 1.60 5.02
CA GLY A 18 3.45 2.01 5.80
C GLY A 18 4.23 3.12 5.11
N THR A 19 4.87 3.96 5.93
CA THR A 19 5.84 4.93 5.46
C THR A 19 7.21 4.27 5.51
N VAL A 20 7.95 4.36 4.41
CA VAL A 20 9.18 3.59 4.22
C VAL A 20 10.31 4.00 5.15
N LYS A 21 11.33 3.15 5.23
CA LYS A 21 12.49 3.36 6.08
C LYS A 21 13.13 4.72 5.84
N GLY A 22 13.45 5.39 6.92
CA GLY A 22 14.08 6.70 6.91
C GLY A 22 13.11 7.85 6.84
N ASP A 23 11.83 7.58 6.62
CA ASP A 23 10.81 8.61 6.48
C ASP A 23 9.88 8.60 7.69
N LEU A 24 9.69 9.77 8.29
CA LEU A 24 8.86 9.92 9.49
C LEU A 24 7.53 10.61 9.20
N HIS A 25 7.25 10.91 7.93
CA HIS A 25 6.04 11.63 7.55
C HIS A 25 4.89 10.64 7.33
N ASP A 26 3.90 10.67 8.19
CA ASP A 26 2.79 9.71 8.10
C ASP A 26 1.42 10.34 7.88
N ILE A 27 1.34 11.66 7.72
CA ILE A 27 0.05 12.33 7.53
C ILE A 27 -0.64 11.81 6.27
N GLY A 28 0.08 11.76 5.15
CA GLY A 28 -0.48 11.27 3.88
C GLY A 28 -0.90 9.81 3.96
N LYS A 29 -0.07 8.99 4.58
CA LYS A 29 -0.39 7.58 4.79
C LYS A 29 -1.65 7.42 5.64
N ASN A 30 -1.77 8.22 6.71
CA ASN A 30 -2.93 8.15 7.59
C ASN A 30 -4.21 8.57 6.87
N LEU A 31 -4.13 9.55 5.98
CA LEU A 31 -5.28 9.95 5.16
C LEU A 31 -5.71 8.82 4.22
N VAL A 32 -4.76 8.14 3.60
CA VAL A 32 -5.07 6.97 2.75
C VAL A 32 -5.73 5.88 3.59
N ALA A 33 -5.22 5.65 4.81
CA ALA A 33 -5.80 4.66 5.71
C ALA A 33 -7.26 4.98 6.00
N MET A 34 -7.57 6.22 6.33
CA MET A 34 -8.94 6.65 6.59
C MET A 34 -9.84 6.46 5.37
N MET A 35 -9.35 6.81 4.19
CA MET A 35 -10.13 6.67 2.96
C MET A 35 -10.36 5.20 2.61
N CYS A 36 -9.37 4.34 2.83
CA CYS A 36 -9.51 2.91 2.59
C CYS A 36 -10.51 2.29 3.57
N GLU A 37 -10.45 2.67 4.85
CA GLU A 37 -11.42 2.20 5.83
C GLU A 37 -12.82 2.64 5.47
N GLY A 38 -12.98 3.89 5.04
CA GLY A 38 -14.27 4.40 4.59
C GLY A 38 -14.81 3.64 3.37
N ALA A 39 -13.93 3.07 2.56
CA ALA A 39 -14.30 2.27 1.40
C ALA A 39 -14.61 0.81 1.76
N GLY A 40 -14.39 0.39 3.00
CA GLY A 40 -14.73 -0.95 3.47
C GLY A 40 -13.54 -1.91 3.59
N PHE A 41 -12.32 -1.44 3.35
CA PHE A 41 -11.13 -2.27 3.54
C PHE A 41 -10.78 -2.40 5.01
N GLU A 42 -10.19 -3.52 5.36
CA GLU A 42 -9.50 -3.65 6.64
C GLU A 42 -8.07 -3.13 6.43
N VAL A 43 -7.67 -2.14 7.20
CA VAL A 43 -6.35 -1.51 7.05
C VAL A 43 -5.41 -2.01 8.14
N ILE A 44 -4.24 -2.45 7.73
CA ILE A 44 -3.13 -2.78 8.65
C ILE A 44 -2.09 -1.67 8.46
N ASP A 45 -1.93 -0.83 9.45
CA ASP A 45 -1.00 0.29 9.42
C ASP A 45 0.24 -0.06 10.21
N ILE A 46 1.38 -0.17 9.54
CA ILE A 46 2.65 -0.53 10.21
C ILE A 46 3.47 0.70 10.59
N GLY A 47 2.89 1.89 10.45
CA GLY A 47 3.50 3.12 10.94
C GLY A 47 4.49 3.73 9.96
N PHE A 48 5.40 4.52 10.50
CA PHE A 48 6.43 5.20 9.73
C PHE A 48 7.80 4.58 10.01
N ASN A 49 8.80 4.96 9.21
CA ASN A 49 10.16 4.42 9.32
C ASN A 49 10.14 2.88 9.31
N ALA A 50 9.33 2.33 8.41
CA ALA A 50 9.16 0.88 8.31
C ALA A 50 10.17 0.31 7.32
N ASP A 51 11.10 -0.52 7.82
CA ASP A 51 12.10 -1.10 6.94
C ASP A 51 11.51 -2.23 6.07
N PRO A 52 12.21 -2.67 5.03
CA PRO A 52 11.69 -3.69 4.12
C PRO A 52 11.23 -4.96 4.82
N GLU A 53 11.95 -5.39 5.86
CA GLU A 53 11.60 -6.61 6.57
C GLU A 53 10.28 -6.48 7.33
N LYS A 54 9.99 -5.29 7.83
CA LYS A 54 8.73 -5.06 8.52
C LYS A 54 7.54 -5.22 7.56
N PHE A 55 7.69 -4.75 6.32
CA PHE A 55 6.70 -4.99 5.28
C PHE A 55 6.55 -6.48 4.98
N VAL A 56 7.68 -7.18 4.82
CA VAL A 56 7.65 -8.62 4.51
C VAL A 56 6.96 -9.40 5.63
N GLU A 57 7.31 -9.12 6.88
CA GLU A 57 6.69 -9.80 8.03
C GLU A 57 5.19 -9.53 8.11
N ALA A 58 4.78 -8.28 7.88
CA ALA A 58 3.37 -7.93 7.91
C ALA A 58 2.59 -8.62 6.78
N ILE A 59 3.20 -8.74 5.59
CA ILE A 59 2.57 -9.47 4.48
C ILE A 59 2.36 -10.94 4.86
N LYS A 60 3.36 -11.56 5.45
CA LYS A 60 3.24 -12.96 5.88
C LYS A 60 2.16 -13.14 6.94
N GLN A 61 2.12 -12.22 7.90
CA GLN A 61 1.21 -12.32 9.03
C GLN A 61 -0.24 -12.04 8.64
N HIS A 62 -0.48 -11.00 7.84
CA HIS A 62 -1.83 -10.51 7.56
C HIS A 62 -2.36 -10.90 6.19
N GLN A 63 -1.50 -11.29 5.28
CA GLN A 63 -1.86 -11.68 3.90
C GLN A 63 -2.73 -10.62 3.20
N PRO A 64 -2.27 -9.35 3.14
CA PRO A 64 -3.04 -8.29 2.49
C PRO A 64 -3.10 -8.52 0.98
N LYS A 65 -4.11 -7.93 0.35
CA LYS A 65 -4.20 -7.91 -1.12
C LYS A 65 -3.44 -6.74 -1.71
N VAL A 66 -3.36 -5.63 -0.97
CA VAL A 66 -2.70 -4.41 -1.43
C VAL A 66 -1.69 -3.97 -0.39
N VAL A 67 -0.53 -3.55 -0.86
CA VAL A 67 0.50 -2.94 -0.02
C VAL A 67 0.71 -1.52 -0.53
N GLY A 68 0.52 -0.54 0.34
CA GLY A 68 0.75 0.87 0.02
C GLY A 68 1.96 1.39 0.74
N MET A 69 2.84 2.05 0.00
CA MET A 69 4.05 2.66 0.56
C MET A 69 4.03 4.16 0.34
N SER A 70 4.47 4.91 1.35
CA SER A 70 4.53 6.36 1.31
C SER A 70 5.97 6.82 1.54
N ALA A 71 6.38 7.86 0.81
CA ALA A 71 7.66 8.53 1.02
C ALA A 71 7.48 10.01 0.69
N MET A 72 8.02 10.90 1.54
CA MET A 72 7.89 12.34 1.37
C MET A 72 9.19 13.02 0.94
N LEU A 73 10.30 12.29 0.95
CA LEU A 73 11.62 12.83 0.63
C LEU A 73 12.20 12.07 -0.56
N THR A 74 12.93 12.79 -1.41
CA THR A 74 13.64 12.15 -2.52
C THR A 74 14.64 11.13 -2.00
N THR A 75 15.24 11.39 -0.82
CA THR A 75 16.20 10.48 -0.21
C THR A 75 15.55 9.19 0.30
N THR A 76 14.25 9.20 0.60
CA THR A 76 13.56 8.01 1.10
C THR A 76 12.82 7.24 0.00
N MET A 77 12.67 7.82 -1.19
CA MET A 77 12.05 7.10 -2.32
C MET A 77 12.73 5.78 -2.62
N ARG A 78 14.05 5.72 -2.46
CA ARG A 78 14.83 4.49 -2.72
C ARG A 78 14.36 3.32 -1.88
N ALA A 79 13.90 3.60 -0.67
CA ALA A 79 13.44 2.54 0.22
C ALA A 79 12.21 1.81 -0.34
N MET A 80 11.43 2.47 -1.20
CA MET A 80 10.32 1.80 -1.89
C MET A 80 10.84 0.68 -2.79
N GLY A 81 11.87 0.96 -3.59
CA GLY A 81 12.46 -0.06 -4.46
C GLY A 81 13.09 -1.19 -3.67
N TYR A 82 13.79 -0.88 -2.60
CA TYR A 82 14.37 -1.91 -1.74
C TYR A 82 13.30 -2.78 -1.08
N THR A 83 12.18 -2.16 -0.70
CA THR A 83 11.08 -2.90 -0.08
C THR A 83 10.44 -3.85 -1.09
N ILE A 84 10.20 -3.40 -2.32
CA ILE A 84 9.66 -4.28 -3.37
C ILE A 84 10.60 -5.43 -3.63
N LYS A 85 11.90 -5.17 -3.67
CA LYS A 85 12.90 -6.20 -3.89
C LYS A 85 12.88 -7.23 -2.76
N ALA A 86 12.75 -6.78 -1.51
CA ALA A 86 12.65 -7.69 -0.37
C ALA A 86 11.40 -8.56 -0.45
N ILE A 87 10.29 -7.99 -0.91
CA ILE A 87 9.04 -8.73 -1.10
C ILE A 87 9.23 -9.80 -2.18
N GLU A 88 9.92 -9.46 -3.28
CA GLU A 88 10.24 -10.40 -4.35
C GLU A 88 11.12 -11.54 -3.83
N GLU A 89 12.17 -11.19 -3.10
CA GLU A 89 13.10 -12.17 -2.57
C GLU A 89 12.45 -13.13 -1.57
N ALA A 90 11.42 -12.66 -0.88
CA ALA A 90 10.66 -13.50 0.04
C ALA A 90 9.62 -14.38 -0.67
N GLY A 91 9.50 -14.27 -1.99
CA GLY A 91 8.54 -15.05 -2.75
C GLY A 91 7.10 -14.59 -2.62
N LEU A 92 6.89 -13.34 -2.19
CA LEU A 92 5.55 -12.81 -1.91
C LEU A 92 5.03 -11.85 -2.97
N ARG A 93 5.85 -11.50 -3.96
CA ARG A 93 5.49 -10.42 -4.89
C ARG A 93 4.17 -10.67 -5.62
N ASP A 94 3.92 -11.90 -6.04
CA ASP A 94 2.71 -12.25 -6.79
C ASP A 94 1.45 -12.33 -5.93
N GLN A 95 1.61 -12.31 -4.60
CA GLN A 95 0.48 -12.37 -3.69
C GLN A 95 -0.14 -11.01 -3.42
N VAL A 96 0.54 -9.93 -3.77
CA VAL A 96 0.12 -8.57 -3.43
C VAL A 96 0.16 -7.66 -4.65
N LYS A 97 -0.69 -6.62 -4.61
CA LYS A 97 -0.58 -5.49 -5.51
C LYS A 97 0.07 -4.36 -4.73
N ILE A 98 1.01 -3.65 -5.35
CA ILE A 98 1.78 -2.62 -4.66
C ILE A 98 1.44 -1.26 -5.26
N MET A 99 1.07 -0.33 -4.38
CA MET A 99 0.85 1.05 -4.77
C MET A 99 1.78 1.96 -3.98
N VAL A 100 2.18 3.06 -4.59
CA VAL A 100 3.10 4.02 -3.99
C VAL A 100 2.53 5.42 -4.11
N GLY A 101 2.93 6.30 -3.18
CA GLY A 101 2.51 7.69 -3.19
C GLY A 101 3.43 8.53 -2.32
N GLY A 102 3.19 9.84 -2.36
CA GLY A 102 3.98 10.82 -1.64
C GLY A 102 4.47 11.93 -2.55
N ALA A 103 4.81 13.08 -1.98
CA ALA A 103 5.10 14.30 -2.76
C ALA A 103 6.15 14.11 -3.86
N PRO A 104 7.29 13.42 -3.64
CA PRO A 104 8.30 13.28 -4.69
C PRO A 104 8.02 12.13 -5.66
N VAL A 105 7.00 11.31 -5.38
CA VAL A 105 6.71 10.10 -6.16
C VAL A 105 5.80 10.46 -7.33
N ASP A 106 6.01 9.82 -8.47
CA ASP A 106 5.15 9.95 -9.63
C ASP A 106 4.94 8.59 -10.31
N ALA A 107 4.09 8.59 -11.35
CA ALA A 107 3.74 7.36 -12.04
C ALA A 107 4.93 6.70 -12.72
N GLU A 108 5.83 7.50 -13.26
CA GLU A 108 7.03 6.99 -13.93
C GLU A 108 7.94 6.25 -12.94
N PHE A 109 8.13 6.84 -11.77
CA PHE A 109 8.91 6.20 -10.70
C PHE A 109 8.27 4.88 -10.28
N ALA A 110 6.94 4.87 -10.13
CA ALA A 110 6.21 3.65 -9.75
C ALA A 110 6.48 2.51 -10.75
N VAL A 111 6.40 2.81 -12.03
CA VAL A 111 6.70 1.81 -13.08
C VAL A 111 8.13 1.34 -12.96
N ARG A 112 9.05 2.27 -12.77
CA ARG A 112 10.49 1.96 -12.74
C ARG A 112 10.86 0.99 -11.62
N ILE A 113 10.21 1.11 -10.46
CA ILE A 113 10.51 0.23 -9.32
C ILE A 113 9.66 -1.03 -9.31
N GLY A 114 8.76 -1.21 -10.26
CA GLY A 114 7.93 -2.41 -10.35
C GLY A 114 6.69 -2.39 -9.48
N ALA A 115 6.19 -1.20 -9.11
CA ALA A 115 4.92 -1.08 -8.42
C ALA A 115 3.76 -1.24 -9.40
N ASP A 116 2.59 -1.60 -8.89
CA ASP A 116 1.40 -1.79 -9.72
C ASP A 116 0.63 -0.50 -9.96
N GLY A 117 0.87 0.53 -9.16
CA GLY A 117 0.19 1.80 -9.38
C GLY A 117 0.70 2.92 -8.49
N TYR A 118 0.25 4.12 -8.83
CA TYR A 118 0.61 5.35 -8.15
C TYR A 118 -0.66 6.11 -7.78
N GLY A 119 -0.76 6.54 -6.52
CA GLY A 119 -1.85 7.37 -6.05
C GLY A 119 -1.34 8.77 -5.79
N SER A 120 -1.90 9.76 -6.49
CA SER A 120 -1.44 11.15 -6.39
C SER A 120 -1.89 11.86 -5.11
N ASN A 121 -2.92 11.34 -4.47
CA ASN A 121 -3.44 11.87 -3.21
C ASN A 121 -4.22 10.77 -2.49
N ALA A 122 -4.76 11.07 -1.30
CA ALA A 122 -5.44 10.05 -0.51
C ALA A 122 -6.69 9.47 -1.18
N PRO A 123 -7.60 10.28 -1.75
CA PRO A 123 -8.74 9.71 -2.47
C PRO A 123 -8.31 8.86 -3.66
N ALA A 124 -7.31 9.30 -4.42
CA ALA A 124 -6.80 8.54 -5.55
C ALA A 124 -6.17 7.23 -5.10
N GLY A 125 -5.51 7.23 -3.94
CA GLY A 125 -4.94 6.01 -3.37
C GLY A 125 -6.00 4.98 -3.03
N ALA A 126 -7.09 5.41 -2.40
CA ALA A 126 -8.20 4.52 -2.06
C ALA A 126 -8.88 3.98 -3.33
N ASP A 127 -9.09 4.83 -4.34
CA ASP A 127 -9.66 4.39 -5.60
C ASP A 127 -8.76 3.39 -6.30
N LEU A 128 -7.46 3.62 -6.26
CA LEU A 128 -6.47 2.72 -6.84
C LEU A 128 -6.52 1.35 -6.15
N ALA A 129 -6.62 1.34 -4.82
CA ALA A 129 -6.72 0.09 -4.08
C ALA A 129 -7.92 -0.73 -4.53
N LYS A 130 -9.07 -0.07 -4.73
CA LYS A 130 -10.25 -0.75 -5.26
C LYS A 130 -10.01 -1.37 -6.63
N LYS A 131 -9.37 -0.62 -7.52
CA LYS A 131 -9.06 -1.12 -8.87
C LYS A 131 -8.11 -2.30 -8.81
N LEU A 132 -7.10 -2.23 -7.96
CA LEU A 132 -6.09 -3.29 -7.85
C LEU A 132 -6.66 -4.60 -7.34
N VAL A 133 -7.74 -4.57 -6.55
CA VAL A 133 -8.42 -5.80 -6.11
C VAL A 133 -9.59 -6.17 -7.02
N GLY A 134 -9.79 -5.46 -8.14
CA GLY A 134 -10.82 -5.80 -9.11
C GLY A 134 -12.20 -5.24 -8.81
N ILE A 135 -12.29 -4.21 -7.97
CA ILE A 135 -13.56 -3.55 -7.65
C ILE A 135 -13.60 -2.21 -8.38
N ALA A 136 -14.63 -2.01 -9.14
CA ALA A 136 -14.81 -0.78 -9.92
C ALA A 136 -15.22 0.41 -9.04
#